data_f7ee87f5a22d7b46da1f2fe7cf8d4aeb
#
_entry.id   f7ee87f5a22d7b46da1f2fe7cf8d4aeb
#
_cell.length_a   1.000
_cell.length_b   1.000
_cell.length_c   1.000
_cell.angle_alpha   90.00
_cell.angle_beta   90.00
_cell.angle_gamma   90.00
#
_symmetry.space_group_name_H-M   'P 1'
#
loop_
_entity.id
_entity.type
_entity.pdbx_description
1 polymer ?
#
loop_
_entity_poly.entity_id
_entity_poly.type
_entity_poly.pdbx_seq_one_letter_code
_entity_poly.pdbx_strand_id
1 'polypeptide(L)'
;GKIIQVETREIRNEKSIIMFAVTDFTDSIMAKVFTKNEFLPELLANLKKDTFIRMKAMAVMDPFDRGIALNSVTGIKKIPDFTTKRMDNSPVKRVELHAHTTMSDMDSVADCKKLLKTAMSWGHTAMAITDHGVVQAFTEANHAVDKNFKPIYGVEGYLVDDLKPIV
;
A
#
# COMPACT_ATOMS: atom_id res chain seq x y z
N GLY A 1 -9.99 11.64 -3.13
CA GLY A 1 -8.99 11.00 -2.24
C GLY A 1 -9.48 9.70 -1.66
N LYS A 2 -8.60 8.98 -1.00
CA LYS A 2 -8.88 7.75 -0.25
C LYS A 2 -9.07 8.08 1.23
N ILE A 3 -10.10 7.53 1.86
CA ILE A 3 -10.30 7.66 3.30
C ILE A 3 -9.31 6.72 4.02
N ILE A 4 -8.48 7.25 4.91
CA ILE A 4 -7.47 6.48 5.65
C ILE A 4 -7.86 6.26 7.12
N GLN A 5 -8.67 7.16 7.67
CA GLN A 5 -9.13 7.09 9.06
C GLN A 5 -10.53 7.69 9.17
N VAL A 6 -11.35 7.16 10.06
CA VAL A 6 -12.69 7.70 10.37
C VAL A 6 -12.89 7.62 11.88
N GLU A 7 -13.29 8.73 12.48
CA GLU A 7 -13.63 8.85 13.89
C GLU A 7 -14.97 9.56 14.03
N THR A 8 -15.70 9.25 15.09
CA THR A 8 -16.96 9.92 15.42
C THR A 8 -16.94 10.38 16.85
N ARG A 9 -17.50 11.57 17.09
CA ARG A 9 -17.69 12.11 18.43
C ARG A 9 -19.10 12.65 18.55
N GLU A 10 -19.81 12.23 19.57
CA GLU A 10 -21.09 12.83 19.93
C GLU A 10 -20.87 14.21 20.55
N ILE A 11 -21.70 15.18 20.17
CA ILE A 11 -21.72 16.54 20.67
C ILE A 11 -23.11 16.88 21.22
N ARG A 12 -23.26 18.03 21.85
CA ARG A 12 -24.54 18.46 22.45
C ARG A 12 -25.67 18.55 21.39
N ASN A 13 -26.93 18.43 21.85
CA ASN A 13 -28.14 18.58 21.04
C ASN A 13 -28.33 17.51 19.96
N GLU A 14 -28.15 16.22 20.29
CA GLU A 14 -28.38 15.07 19.40
C GLU A 14 -27.62 15.20 18.06
N LYS A 15 -26.46 15.78 18.12
CA LYS A 15 -25.56 15.95 16.96
C LYS A 15 -24.29 15.16 17.16
N SER A 16 -23.72 14.71 16.05
CA SER A 16 -22.42 14.10 16.00
C SER A 16 -21.51 14.79 14.99
N ILE A 17 -20.22 14.72 15.25
CA ILE A 17 -19.19 15.09 14.30
C ILE A 17 -18.51 13.83 13.79
N ILE A 18 -18.41 13.71 12.48
CA ILE A 18 -17.61 12.69 11.81
C ILE A 18 -16.33 13.36 11.37
N MET A 19 -15.20 12.89 11.86
CA MET A 19 -13.87 13.33 11.46
C MET A 19 -13.23 12.21 10.64
N PHE A 20 -12.74 12.53 9.45
CA PHE A 20 -12.07 11.54 8.63
C PHE A 20 -10.90 12.16 7.87
N ALA A 21 -9.82 11.42 7.80
CA ALA A 21 -8.64 11.80 7.04
C ALA A 21 -8.73 11.27 5.62
N VAL A 22 -8.45 12.13 4.66
CA VAL A 22 -8.46 11.80 3.22
C VAL A 22 -7.09 12.11 2.64
N THR A 23 -6.57 11.18 1.85
CA THR A 23 -5.32 11.35 1.11
C THR A 23 -5.54 11.22 -0.40
N ASP A 24 -4.76 11.94 -1.17
CA ASP A 24 -4.57 11.76 -2.61
C ASP A 24 -3.22 11.09 -2.94
N PHE A 25 -2.55 10.55 -1.91
CA PHE A 25 -1.23 9.93 -1.93
C PHE A 25 -0.05 10.91 -2.06
N THR A 26 -0.31 12.22 -2.12
CA THR A 26 0.73 13.25 -1.99
C THR A 26 0.77 13.81 -0.58
N ASP A 27 -0.39 14.03 0.00
CA ASP A 27 -0.57 14.48 1.37
C ASP A 27 -1.91 13.97 1.92
N SER A 28 -2.23 14.31 3.16
CA SER A 28 -3.51 13.99 3.80
C SER A 28 -4.11 15.20 4.48
N ILE A 29 -5.44 15.30 4.46
CA ILE A 29 -6.17 16.39 5.09
C ILE A 29 -7.34 15.84 5.90
N MET A 30 -7.59 16.46 7.06
CA MET A 30 -8.72 16.13 7.90
C MET A 30 -9.99 16.82 7.41
N ALA A 31 -11.08 16.07 7.29
CA ALA A 31 -12.40 16.58 6.99
C ALA A 31 -13.33 16.40 8.19
N LYS A 32 -14.20 17.39 8.43
CA LYS A 32 -15.14 17.39 9.53
C LYS A 32 -16.56 17.58 8.99
N VAL A 33 -17.46 16.65 9.33
CA VAL A 33 -18.88 16.69 8.94
C VAL A 33 -19.73 16.69 10.20
N PHE A 34 -20.55 17.71 10.36
CA PHE A 34 -21.54 17.79 11.43
C PHE A 34 -22.86 17.21 10.95
N THR A 35 -23.45 16.31 11.71
CA THR A 35 -24.70 15.66 11.37
C THR A 35 -25.57 15.48 12.60
N LYS A 36 -26.89 15.28 12.40
CA LYS A 36 -27.77 14.80 13.46
C LYS A 36 -27.55 13.31 13.65
N ASN A 37 -27.75 12.81 14.87
CA ASN A 37 -27.54 11.41 15.20
C ASN A 37 -28.40 10.46 14.36
N GLU A 38 -29.57 10.88 13.91
CA GLU A 38 -30.46 10.11 13.02
C GLU A 38 -29.82 9.73 11.68
N PHE A 39 -28.97 10.60 11.11
CA PHE A 39 -28.29 10.37 9.81
C PHE A 39 -26.90 9.74 9.97
N LEU A 40 -26.40 9.62 11.19
CA LEU A 40 -25.06 9.11 11.47
C LEU A 40 -24.81 7.69 10.90
N PRO A 41 -25.74 6.71 11.07
CA PRO A 41 -25.53 5.36 10.55
C PRO A 41 -25.40 5.29 9.04
N GLU A 42 -26.22 6.08 8.32
CA GLU A 42 -26.17 6.14 6.85
C GLU A 42 -24.86 6.75 6.35
N LEU A 43 -24.41 7.82 6.96
CA LEU A 43 -23.15 8.46 6.60
C LEU A 43 -21.96 7.54 6.87
N LEU A 44 -21.92 6.85 8.02
CA LEU A 44 -20.86 5.91 8.35
C LEU A 44 -20.85 4.67 7.45
N ALA A 45 -22.00 4.22 6.95
CA ALA A 45 -22.05 3.15 5.98
C ALA A 45 -21.34 3.51 4.66
N ASN A 46 -21.27 4.80 4.36
CA ASN A 46 -20.65 5.35 3.15
C ASN A 46 -19.23 5.86 3.36
N LEU A 47 -18.87 6.32 4.57
CA LEU A 47 -17.57 6.86 4.93
C LEU A 47 -16.72 5.80 5.64
N LYS A 48 -16.37 4.73 4.94
CA LYS A 48 -15.52 3.65 5.50
C LYS A 48 -14.07 3.88 5.12
N LYS A 49 -13.18 3.45 6.01
CA LYS A 49 -11.74 3.36 5.69
C LYS A 49 -11.55 2.61 4.37
N ASP A 50 -10.55 3.01 3.60
CA ASP A 50 -10.19 2.48 2.29
C ASP A 50 -11.19 2.78 1.15
N THR A 51 -12.23 3.57 1.40
CA THR A 51 -13.16 4.03 0.37
C THR A 51 -12.59 5.24 -0.38
N PHE A 52 -12.71 5.22 -1.70
CA PHE A 52 -12.35 6.36 -2.55
C PHE A 52 -13.54 7.29 -2.73
N ILE A 53 -13.32 8.57 -2.47
CA ILE A 53 -14.37 9.60 -2.55
C ILE A 53 -13.90 10.84 -3.32
N ARG A 54 -14.87 11.53 -3.92
CA ARG A 54 -14.76 12.92 -4.35
C ARG A 54 -15.61 13.74 -3.44
N MET A 55 -15.04 14.81 -2.89
CA MET A 55 -15.70 15.67 -1.92
C MET A 55 -15.61 17.13 -2.35
N LYS A 56 -16.67 17.91 -2.05
CA LYS A 56 -16.69 19.36 -2.15
C LYS A 56 -16.84 19.93 -0.75
N ALA A 57 -15.87 20.71 -0.33
CA ALA A 57 -15.79 21.28 1.01
C ALA A 57 -15.03 22.62 0.98
N MET A 58 -15.07 23.35 2.08
CA MET A 58 -14.26 24.55 2.28
C MET A 58 -13.01 24.20 3.08
N ALA A 59 -11.84 24.64 2.60
CA ALA A 59 -10.60 24.58 3.35
C ALA A 59 -10.54 25.76 4.31
N VAL A 60 -10.41 25.49 5.58
CA VAL A 60 -10.36 26.52 6.65
C VAL A 60 -9.25 26.19 7.64
N MET A 61 -8.72 27.23 8.28
CA MET A 61 -7.81 27.04 9.41
C MET A 61 -8.60 26.48 10.60
N ASP A 62 -8.25 25.31 11.08
CA ASP A 62 -8.88 24.72 12.26
C ASP A 62 -8.29 25.37 13.54
N PRO A 63 -9.12 25.95 14.39
CA PRO A 63 -8.63 26.65 15.59
C PRO A 63 -8.07 25.70 16.65
N PHE A 64 -8.44 24.40 16.62
CA PHE A 64 -7.99 23.43 17.60
C PHE A 64 -6.68 22.75 17.17
N ASP A 65 -6.62 22.32 15.91
CA ASP A 65 -5.46 21.57 15.38
C ASP A 65 -4.40 22.50 14.77
N ARG A 66 -4.68 23.81 14.68
CA ARG A 66 -3.80 24.84 14.08
C ARG A 66 -3.32 24.48 12.66
N GLY A 67 -4.07 23.67 11.96
CA GLY A 67 -3.81 23.23 10.59
C GLY A 67 -5.00 23.50 9.66
N ILE A 68 -4.81 23.28 8.38
CA ILE A 68 -5.90 23.37 7.40
C ILE A 68 -6.76 22.12 7.50
N ALA A 69 -8.08 22.29 7.64
CA ALA A 69 -9.06 21.22 7.61
C ALA A 69 -10.19 21.53 6.62
N LEU A 70 -10.87 20.49 6.17
CA LEU A 70 -12.04 20.60 5.29
C LEU A 70 -13.31 20.63 6.12
N ASN A 71 -13.99 21.77 6.10
CA ASN A 71 -15.27 21.97 6.77
C ASN A 71 -16.36 22.30 5.74
N SER A 72 -17.61 22.46 6.20
CA SER A 72 -18.75 22.81 5.33
C SER A 72 -18.84 21.90 4.11
N VAL A 73 -18.80 20.61 4.35
CA VAL A 73 -18.89 19.60 3.28
C VAL A 73 -20.27 19.68 2.64
N THR A 74 -20.33 20.03 1.35
CA THR A 74 -21.57 20.20 0.59
C THR A 74 -21.91 19.00 -0.27
N GLY A 75 -20.98 18.07 -0.47
CA GLY A 75 -21.23 16.85 -1.22
C GLY A 75 -20.07 15.86 -1.11
N ILE A 76 -20.44 14.57 -1.01
CA ILE A 76 -19.51 13.45 -1.04
C ILE A 76 -20.06 12.44 -2.03
N LYS A 77 -19.21 11.92 -2.92
CA LYS A 77 -19.52 10.87 -3.88
C LYS A 77 -18.45 9.79 -3.83
N LYS A 78 -18.85 8.52 -3.77
CA LYS A 78 -17.93 7.41 -4.00
C LYS A 78 -17.44 7.41 -5.44
N ILE A 79 -16.16 7.15 -5.61
CA ILE A 79 -15.52 7.02 -6.92
C ILE A 79 -14.72 5.71 -6.98
N PRO A 80 -14.41 5.20 -8.16
CA PRO A 80 -13.50 4.09 -8.32
C PRO A 80 -12.09 4.44 -7.78
N ASP A 81 -11.31 3.40 -7.48
CA ASP A 81 -9.88 3.54 -7.18
C ASP A 81 -9.18 4.20 -8.37
N PHE A 82 -8.57 5.35 -8.15
CA PHE A 82 -7.84 6.11 -9.16
C PHE A 82 -6.33 5.91 -9.08
N THR A 83 -5.86 5.02 -8.20
CA THR A 83 -4.44 4.74 -8.09
C THR A 83 -3.93 4.01 -9.32
N THR A 84 -2.88 4.52 -9.91
CA THR A 84 -2.13 3.81 -10.94
C THR A 84 -1.22 2.79 -10.28
N LYS A 85 -1.53 1.52 -10.47
CA LYS A 85 -0.65 0.43 -10.06
C LYS A 85 0.27 0.09 -11.23
N ARG A 86 1.56 -0.07 -10.96
CA ARG A 86 2.46 -0.65 -11.94
C ARG A 86 2.02 -2.08 -12.21
N MET A 87 1.91 -2.43 -13.48
CA MET A 87 1.53 -3.75 -13.95
C MET A 87 2.44 -4.13 -15.11
N ASP A 88 2.81 -5.38 -15.19
CA ASP A 88 3.34 -5.93 -16.43
C ASP A 88 2.18 -6.28 -17.36
N ASN A 89 2.01 -5.48 -18.42
CA ASN A 89 0.98 -5.68 -19.43
C ASN A 89 1.51 -6.43 -20.67
N SER A 90 2.72 -6.98 -20.60
CA SER A 90 3.27 -7.78 -21.71
C SER A 90 2.40 -9.02 -21.94
N PRO A 91 2.06 -9.35 -23.19
CA PRO A 91 1.31 -10.57 -23.50
C PRO A 91 2.09 -11.85 -23.19
N VAL A 92 3.42 -11.78 -23.25
CA VAL A 92 4.31 -12.86 -22.89
C VAL A 92 5.15 -12.42 -21.69
N LYS A 93 5.03 -13.13 -20.58
CA LYS A 93 5.75 -12.83 -19.35
C LYS A 93 7.19 -13.37 -19.43
N ARG A 94 8.15 -12.50 -19.13
CA ARG A 94 9.53 -12.91 -18.95
C ARG A 94 9.69 -13.56 -17.56
N VAL A 95 10.43 -14.64 -17.47
CA VAL A 95 10.88 -15.17 -16.18
C VAL A 95 12.08 -14.34 -15.72
N GLU A 96 11.97 -13.70 -14.55
CA GLU A 96 13.11 -13.02 -13.94
C GLU A 96 14.05 -14.05 -13.33
N LEU A 97 15.31 -14.02 -13.76
CA LEU A 97 16.33 -15.00 -13.33
C LEU A 97 17.38 -14.40 -12.40
N HIS A 98 17.33 -13.08 -12.14
CA HIS A 98 18.28 -12.37 -11.30
C HIS A 98 17.55 -11.34 -10.44
N ALA A 99 17.26 -11.68 -9.20
CA ALA A 99 16.60 -10.79 -8.27
C ALA A 99 17.14 -10.96 -6.84
N HIS A 100 17.36 -9.81 -6.19
CA HIS A 100 17.85 -9.72 -4.84
C HIS A 100 16.74 -9.33 -3.89
N THR A 101 16.74 -9.94 -2.70
CA THR A 101 15.86 -9.60 -1.60
C THR A 101 16.61 -8.80 -0.54
N THR A 102 15.92 -8.44 0.55
CA THR A 102 16.57 -7.83 1.73
C THR A 102 17.66 -8.70 2.36
N MET A 103 17.84 -9.95 1.91
CA MET A 103 18.93 -10.82 2.36
C MET A 103 20.25 -10.48 1.66
N SER A 104 20.21 -9.76 0.54
CA SER A 104 21.39 -9.13 -0.08
C SER A 104 21.68 -7.83 0.63
N ASP A 105 22.47 -7.90 1.72
CA ASP A 105 22.77 -6.80 2.60
C ASP A 105 23.37 -5.61 1.84
N MET A 106 22.93 -4.39 2.16
CA MET A 106 23.30 -3.12 1.53
C MET A 106 22.98 -3.00 0.02
N ASP A 107 22.36 -3.99 -0.61
CA ASP A 107 22.06 -3.98 -2.04
C ASP A 107 20.56 -3.87 -2.33
N SER A 108 19.71 -4.60 -1.62
CA SER A 108 18.27 -4.61 -1.87
C SER A 108 17.42 -4.31 -0.64
N VAL A 109 16.31 -3.60 -0.89
CA VAL A 109 15.24 -3.35 0.09
C VAL A 109 13.95 -4.12 -0.24
N ALA A 110 14.01 -5.02 -1.22
CA ALA A 110 12.87 -5.78 -1.69
C ALA A 110 12.54 -6.94 -0.74
N ASP A 111 11.39 -6.87 -0.09
CA ASP A 111 10.88 -7.98 0.72
C ASP A 111 10.54 -9.18 -0.17
N CYS A 112 11.04 -10.35 0.16
CA CYS A 112 10.91 -11.57 -0.64
C CYS A 112 9.44 -11.92 -0.93
N LYS A 113 8.58 -11.90 0.09
CA LYS A 113 7.15 -12.21 -0.06
C LYS A 113 6.44 -11.21 -0.96
N LYS A 114 6.72 -9.92 -0.79
CA LYS A 114 6.10 -8.86 -1.61
C LYS A 114 6.54 -8.97 -3.06
N LEU A 115 7.82 -9.25 -3.30
CA LEU A 115 8.39 -9.44 -4.63
C LEU A 115 7.67 -10.57 -5.37
N LEU A 116 7.61 -11.76 -4.78
CA LEU A 116 6.95 -12.93 -5.37
C LEU A 116 5.44 -12.74 -5.54
N LYS A 117 4.74 -12.17 -4.55
CA LYS A 117 3.32 -11.86 -4.67
C LYS A 117 3.03 -10.85 -5.79
N THR A 118 3.91 -9.88 -5.99
CA THR A 118 3.80 -8.93 -7.09
C THR A 118 3.96 -9.64 -8.43
N ALA A 119 4.98 -10.48 -8.60
CA ALA A 119 5.17 -11.27 -9.80
C ALA A 119 3.95 -12.16 -10.12
N MET A 120 3.42 -12.88 -9.12
CA MET A 120 2.19 -13.66 -9.27
C MET A 120 1.00 -12.81 -9.68
N SER A 121 0.82 -11.63 -9.05
CA SER A 121 -0.28 -10.70 -9.36
C SER A 121 -0.21 -10.15 -10.79
N TRP A 122 0.97 -10.11 -11.37
CA TRP A 122 1.21 -9.70 -12.77
C TRP A 122 1.09 -10.86 -13.77
N GLY A 123 0.84 -12.07 -13.28
CA GLY A 123 0.68 -13.26 -14.12
C GLY A 123 1.98 -13.94 -14.53
N HIS A 124 3.08 -13.67 -13.84
CA HIS A 124 4.31 -14.43 -14.01
C HIS A 124 4.12 -15.85 -13.47
N THR A 125 4.80 -16.83 -14.06
CA THR A 125 4.72 -18.24 -13.68
C THR A 125 5.92 -18.73 -12.89
N ALA A 126 7.03 -17.97 -12.93
CA ALA A 126 8.25 -18.28 -12.22
C ALA A 126 9.08 -17.01 -11.96
N MET A 127 9.94 -17.06 -10.96
CA MET A 127 10.93 -16.02 -10.66
C MET A 127 12.08 -16.62 -9.84
N ALA A 128 13.31 -16.21 -10.13
CA ALA A 128 14.46 -16.58 -9.34
C ALA A 128 14.66 -15.62 -8.15
N ILE A 129 15.21 -16.16 -7.09
CA ILE A 129 15.79 -15.41 -5.98
C ILE A 129 17.28 -15.76 -5.96
N THR A 130 18.12 -14.75 -6.12
CA THR A 130 19.57 -14.89 -6.33
C THR A 130 20.33 -13.90 -5.46
N ASP A 131 20.14 -14.00 -4.15
CA ASP A 131 20.82 -13.10 -3.20
C ASP A 131 22.35 -13.30 -3.22
N HIS A 132 23.10 -12.26 -2.87
CA HIS A 132 24.56 -12.25 -2.82
C HIS A 132 25.10 -13.21 -1.78
N GLY A 133 25.68 -14.32 -2.22
CA GLY A 133 26.39 -15.29 -1.37
C GLY A 133 25.55 -15.98 -0.31
N VAL A 134 24.22 -15.82 -0.31
CA VAL A 134 23.33 -16.29 0.75
C VAL A 134 22.06 -16.93 0.19
N VAL A 135 21.41 -17.77 1.02
CA VAL A 135 20.21 -18.54 0.65
C VAL A 135 19.07 -18.38 1.66
N GLN A 136 19.16 -17.41 2.57
CA GLN A 136 18.21 -17.24 3.68
C GLN A 136 16.78 -16.99 3.21
N ALA A 137 16.57 -16.36 2.03
CA ALA A 137 15.25 -16.08 1.50
C ALA A 137 14.49 -17.33 1.01
N PHE A 138 15.14 -18.49 0.85
CA PHE A 138 14.53 -19.67 0.22
C PHE A 138 13.32 -20.22 0.98
N THR A 139 13.41 -20.30 2.30
CA THR A 139 12.29 -20.74 3.14
C THR A 139 11.10 -19.79 3.01
N GLU A 140 11.37 -18.48 3.02
CA GLU A 140 10.35 -17.46 2.87
C GLU A 140 9.73 -17.50 1.47
N ALA A 141 10.54 -17.66 0.43
CA ALA A 141 10.08 -17.80 -0.95
C ALA A 141 9.18 -19.02 -1.12
N ASN A 142 9.56 -20.16 -0.55
CA ASN A 142 8.77 -21.40 -0.61
C ASN A 142 7.38 -21.24 0.02
N HIS A 143 7.28 -20.51 1.14
CA HIS A 143 6.00 -20.27 1.82
C HIS A 143 5.16 -19.15 1.18
N ALA A 144 5.74 -18.30 0.34
CA ALA A 144 5.07 -17.15 -0.25
C ALA A 144 4.33 -17.48 -1.54
N VAL A 145 4.68 -18.57 -2.22
CA VAL A 145 4.16 -18.94 -3.53
C VAL A 145 3.05 -19.97 -3.44
N ASP A 146 2.20 -20.00 -4.46
CA ASP A 146 1.20 -21.04 -4.64
C ASP A 146 1.73 -22.15 -5.57
N LYS A 147 0.95 -23.22 -5.72
CA LYS A 147 1.31 -24.40 -6.55
C LYS A 147 1.45 -24.10 -8.05
N ASN A 148 0.98 -22.95 -8.51
CA ASN A 148 1.03 -22.57 -9.93
C ASN A 148 2.22 -21.66 -10.24
N PHE A 149 2.99 -21.26 -9.22
CA PHE A 149 4.17 -20.42 -9.38
C PHE A 149 5.43 -21.17 -8.99
N LYS A 150 6.44 -21.15 -9.85
CA LYS A 150 7.72 -21.83 -9.61
C LYS A 150 8.76 -20.85 -9.06
N PRO A 151 9.10 -20.90 -7.76
CA PRO A 151 10.29 -20.23 -7.27
C PRO A 151 11.52 -20.93 -7.80
N ILE A 152 12.47 -20.18 -8.33
CA ILE A 152 13.76 -20.67 -8.78
C ILE A 152 14.79 -20.26 -7.74
N TYR A 153 15.43 -21.24 -7.12
CA TYR A 153 16.42 -21.00 -6.08
C TYR A 153 17.80 -20.89 -6.70
N GLY A 154 18.45 -19.77 -6.49
CA GLY A 154 19.78 -19.48 -6.98
C GLY A 154 20.56 -18.65 -5.96
N VAL A 155 21.81 -18.43 -6.23
CA VAL A 155 22.69 -17.58 -5.45
C VAL A 155 23.63 -16.85 -6.39
N GLU A 156 23.86 -15.56 -6.13
CA GLU A 156 24.92 -14.83 -6.80
C GLU A 156 26.24 -15.16 -6.10
N GLY A 157 27.06 -15.96 -6.79
CA GLY A 157 28.36 -16.39 -6.27
C GLY A 157 29.49 -15.53 -6.80
N TYR A 158 30.55 -15.44 -6.01
CA TYR A 158 31.78 -14.73 -6.39
C TYR A 158 32.83 -15.77 -6.78
N LEU A 159 33.24 -15.75 -8.04
CA LEU A 159 34.33 -16.59 -8.50
C LEU A 159 35.66 -15.92 -8.10
N VAL A 160 36.42 -16.62 -7.30
CA VAL A 160 37.73 -16.14 -6.81
C VAL A 160 38.82 -17.15 -7.15
N ASP A 161 40.05 -16.68 -7.16
CA ASP A 161 41.25 -17.53 -7.23
C ASP A 161 41.52 -18.09 -5.82
N ASP A 162 41.37 -19.42 -5.65
CA ASP A 162 41.55 -20.10 -4.35
C ASP A 162 42.95 -19.90 -3.75
N LEU A 163 43.92 -19.50 -4.55
CA LEU A 163 45.30 -19.30 -4.13
C LEU A 163 45.55 -17.90 -3.55
N LYS A 164 44.56 -16.99 -3.61
CA LYS A 164 44.69 -15.64 -3.09
C LYS A 164 43.66 -15.39 -2.00
N PRO A 165 44.08 -14.93 -0.81
CA PRO A 165 43.12 -14.52 0.21
C PRO A 165 42.29 -13.35 -0.31
N ILE A 166 40.96 -13.38 -0.01
CA ILE A 166 40.06 -12.24 -0.22
C ILE A 166 40.44 -11.21 0.85
N VAL A 167 40.91 -10.04 0.43
CA VAL A 167 41.32 -8.93 1.29
C VAL A 167 40.14 -7.95 1.37
#